data_f6134d0464567706ffe90f49b60ece0c
#
_entry.id   f6134d0464567706ffe90f49b60ece0c
#
_cell.length_a   1.000
_cell.length_b   1.000
_cell.length_c   1.000
_cell.angle_alpha   90.00
_cell.angle_beta   90.00
_cell.angle_gamma   90.00
#
_symmetry.space_group_name_H-M   'P 1'
#
loop_
_entity.id
_entity.type
_entity.pdbx_description
1 polymer ?
#
loop_
_entity_poly.entity_id
_entity_poly.type
_entity_poly.pdbx_seq_one_letter_code
_entity_poly.pdbx_strand_id
1 'polypeptide(L)'
;MTNYREILRLHSLGLNKTEIASSCQCARNTVAATLQRAANCGLQWPLPEEMSDKQLSERLFPTSPSKPVYKMPDYAYVHKELQRSGITLNLLWLEYCDQCRAAGEIPYQSTQFNKYYADYLTKVNATMHLNHKPGEVMQVDWAGDTAAVIDTDTGEIIPAYVFVATLPYSGYSYVEAFFSMNQDSWTTAHVNAYKYFGGVTRIIQCDNLKTGVQKHGKDEVVLNKSYQELAEHYGTAILPARVRAPKDKAAVEGTVGIISTFILAALRNRQFLSLLELNEAIWDRLEAFNHKPFQKREGSRASSFAEERPFLRPLPPRPFELAIWKVATVGPNYHISVERMNYSVPFEYIKQKVDVRLTRSTVEVFYGGNRICSHPRLYGRFNQYSTIQALSLIHISEPTRLALIS
;
A
#
# COMPACT_ATOMS: atom_id res chain seq x y z
N MET A 1 51.59 10.50 -25.48
CA MET A 1 51.61 9.31 -26.34
C MET A 1 53.03 8.76 -26.25
N THR A 2 53.21 7.43 -26.02
CA THR A 2 54.54 6.82 -25.92
C THR A 2 55.16 6.78 -27.31
N ASN A 3 56.37 7.37 -27.45
CA ASN A 3 57.07 7.40 -28.73
C ASN A 3 57.81 6.07 -28.94
N TYR A 4 57.15 5.09 -29.49
CA TYR A 4 57.74 3.73 -29.72
C TYR A 4 58.92 3.74 -30.72
N ARG A 5 58.86 4.64 -31.70
CA ARG A 5 59.97 4.83 -32.69
C ARG A 5 61.25 5.27 -32.00
N GLU A 6 61.14 6.23 -31.10
CA GLU A 6 62.28 6.75 -30.34
C GLU A 6 62.86 5.72 -29.37
N ILE A 7 62.02 4.88 -28.76
CA ILE A 7 62.50 3.75 -27.93
C ILE A 7 63.36 2.79 -28.75
N LEU A 8 62.94 2.45 -29.95
CA LEU A 8 63.73 1.51 -30.85
C LEU A 8 65.00 2.20 -31.32
N ARG A 9 64.98 3.48 -31.65
CA ARG A 9 66.15 4.24 -32.07
C ARG A 9 67.23 4.33 -30.92
N LEU A 10 66.80 4.67 -29.74
CA LEU A 10 67.69 4.76 -28.59
C LEU A 10 68.31 3.41 -28.19
N HIS A 11 67.53 2.35 -28.34
CA HIS A 11 68.03 0.98 -28.12
C HIS A 11 69.08 0.59 -29.12
N SER A 12 68.98 1.00 -30.43
CA SER A 12 69.97 0.71 -31.47
C SER A 12 71.28 1.50 -31.22
N LEU A 13 71.25 2.58 -30.45
CA LEU A 13 72.45 3.32 -30.01
C LEU A 13 73.14 2.74 -28.80
N GLY A 14 72.63 1.60 -28.30
CA GLY A 14 73.24 0.86 -27.18
C GLY A 14 72.83 1.38 -25.77
N LEU A 15 71.83 2.28 -25.65
CA LEU A 15 71.36 2.73 -24.34
C LEU A 15 70.65 1.64 -23.58
N ASN A 16 70.82 1.66 -22.28
CA ASN A 16 70.14 0.69 -21.41
C ASN A 16 68.67 1.08 -21.18
N LYS A 17 67.86 0.10 -20.70
CA LYS A 17 66.40 0.30 -20.54
C LYS A 17 66.03 1.45 -19.58
N THR A 18 66.90 1.77 -18.63
CA THR A 18 66.64 2.85 -17.65
C THR A 18 66.92 4.21 -18.29
N GLU A 19 67.97 4.34 -19.07
CA GLU A 19 68.32 5.54 -19.83
C GLU A 19 67.27 5.87 -20.89
N ILE A 20 66.77 4.85 -21.59
CA ILE A 20 65.68 4.99 -22.58
C ILE A 20 64.41 5.45 -21.88
N ALA A 21 64.05 4.87 -20.73
CA ALA A 21 62.87 5.23 -19.97
C ALA A 21 62.90 6.68 -19.51
N SER A 22 64.07 7.15 -19.06
CA SER A 22 64.30 8.54 -18.66
C SER A 22 64.23 9.48 -19.85
N SER A 23 64.84 9.17 -20.97
CA SER A 23 64.83 9.97 -22.20
C SER A 23 63.44 10.08 -22.83
N CYS A 24 62.71 8.98 -22.85
CA CYS A 24 61.33 8.94 -23.43
C CYS A 24 60.23 9.29 -22.43
N GLN A 25 60.57 9.64 -21.19
CA GLN A 25 59.63 9.97 -20.11
C GLN A 25 58.52 8.89 -19.95
N CYS A 26 58.90 7.64 -19.97
CA CYS A 26 57.99 6.51 -19.83
C CYS A 26 58.49 5.48 -18.79
N ALA A 27 57.63 4.58 -18.34
CA ALA A 27 57.99 3.54 -17.37
C ALA A 27 59.00 2.55 -18.00
N ARG A 28 59.96 2.09 -17.23
CA ARG A 28 60.95 1.08 -17.63
C ARG A 28 60.31 -0.22 -18.14
N ASN A 29 59.13 -0.59 -17.55
CA ASN A 29 58.35 -1.74 -18.00
C ASN A 29 57.76 -1.54 -19.41
N THR A 30 57.40 -0.31 -19.75
CA THR A 30 56.91 0.04 -21.11
C THR A 30 58.02 -0.12 -22.13
N VAL A 31 59.23 0.34 -21.81
CA VAL A 31 60.41 0.14 -22.67
C VAL A 31 60.69 -1.34 -22.85
N ALA A 32 60.75 -2.14 -21.75
CA ALA A 32 61.00 -3.56 -21.81
C ALA A 32 59.95 -4.30 -22.67
N ALA A 33 58.66 -4.00 -22.47
CA ALA A 33 57.57 -4.61 -23.24
C ALA A 33 57.62 -4.21 -24.73
N THR A 34 58.00 -2.97 -25.04
CA THR A 34 58.16 -2.50 -26.43
C THR A 34 59.28 -3.20 -27.15
N LEU A 35 60.46 -3.31 -26.51
CA LEU A 35 61.63 -3.99 -27.09
C LEU A 35 61.39 -5.49 -27.29
N GLN A 36 60.76 -6.16 -26.32
CA GLN A 36 60.43 -7.56 -26.44
C GLN A 36 59.43 -7.83 -27.56
N ARG A 37 58.42 -7.00 -27.70
CA ARG A 37 57.42 -7.12 -28.78
C ARG A 37 58.05 -6.80 -30.13
N ALA A 38 58.91 -5.79 -30.23
CA ALA A 38 59.67 -5.49 -31.46
C ALA A 38 60.52 -6.66 -31.90
N ALA A 39 61.23 -7.31 -30.96
CA ALA A 39 61.98 -8.52 -31.26
C ALA A 39 61.08 -9.66 -31.76
N ASN A 40 59.91 -9.88 -31.11
CA ASN A 40 58.96 -10.90 -31.53
C ASN A 40 58.31 -10.62 -32.91
N CYS A 41 58.20 -9.34 -33.31
CA CYS A 41 57.67 -8.92 -34.61
C CYS A 41 58.79 -8.77 -35.69
N GLY A 42 60.03 -9.09 -35.37
CA GLY A 42 61.18 -8.93 -36.26
C GLY A 42 61.49 -7.49 -36.64
N LEU A 43 61.11 -6.51 -35.83
CA LEU A 43 61.31 -5.08 -36.06
C LEU A 43 62.66 -4.65 -35.45
N GLN A 44 63.59 -4.18 -36.33
CA GLN A 44 64.88 -3.63 -35.92
C GLN A 44 65.03 -2.23 -36.49
N TRP A 45 65.89 -1.42 -35.87
CA TRP A 45 66.24 -0.11 -36.40
C TRP A 45 67.34 -0.23 -37.44
N PRO A 46 67.28 0.51 -38.57
CA PRO A 46 66.26 1.50 -38.94
C PRO A 46 64.93 0.88 -39.41
N LEU A 47 63.82 1.52 -39.02
CA LEU A 47 62.48 1.12 -39.47
C LEU A 47 62.29 1.55 -40.94
N PRO A 48 61.45 0.83 -41.73
CA PRO A 48 61.08 1.23 -43.11
C PRO A 48 60.51 2.64 -43.13
N GLU A 49 60.89 3.45 -44.12
CA GLU A 49 60.43 4.86 -44.25
C GLU A 49 58.91 4.99 -44.36
N GLU A 50 58.26 3.98 -44.95
CA GLU A 50 56.81 3.95 -45.14
C GLU A 50 56.02 3.60 -43.88
N MET A 51 56.68 3.18 -42.80
CA MET A 51 56.01 2.76 -41.56
C MET A 51 55.62 3.98 -40.69
N SER A 52 54.33 4.33 -40.64
CA SER A 52 53.84 5.37 -39.73
C SER A 52 53.87 4.93 -38.27
N ASP A 53 53.86 5.93 -37.34
CA ASP A 53 53.82 5.68 -35.90
C ASP A 53 52.56 4.91 -35.49
N LYS A 54 51.45 5.10 -36.20
CA LYS A 54 50.19 4.39 -35.99
C LYS A 54 50.35 2.91 -36.35
N GLN A 55 50.92 2.63 -37.54
CA GLN A 55 51.21 1.23 -37.97
C GLN A 55 52.21 0.52 -37.05
N LEU A 56 53.23 1.24 -36.56
CA LEU A 56 54.17 0.72 -35.59
C LEU A 56 53.46 0.38 -34.26
N SER A 57 52.57 1.26 -33.78
CA SER A 57 51.80 1.02 -32.58
C SER A 57 50.86 -0.19 -32.73
N GLU A 58 50.14 -0.29 -33.83
CA GLU A 58 49.21 -1.42 -34.11
C GLU A 58 49.96 -2.75 -34.24
N ARG A 59 51.19 -2.73 -34.81
CA ARG A 59 52.00 -3.93 -34.97
C ARG A 59 52.66 -4.38 -33.64
N LEU A 60 53.10 -3.44 -32.82
CA LEU A 60 53.67 -3.74 -31.50
C LEU A 60 52.59 -4.11 -30.46
N PHE A 61 51.41 -3.49 -30.57
CA PHE A 61 50.29 -3.66 -29.68
C PHE A 61 49.02 -3.87 -30.49
N PRO A 62 48.81 -5.05 -31.07
CA PRO A 62 47.57 -5.31 -31.81
C PRO A 62 46.40 -5.14 -30.84
N THR A 63 45.41 -4.34 -31.26
CA THR A 63 44.16 -4.16 -30.51
C THR A 63 43.53 -5.53 -30.33
N SER A 64 43.28 -5.93 -29.10
CA SER A 64 42.52 -7.15 -28.84
C SER A 64 41.21 -7.11 -29.62
N PRO A 65 40.65 -8.26 -30.10
CA PRO A 65 39.41 -8.29 -30.85
C PRO A 65 38.36 -7.51 -30.09
N SER A 66 37.58 -6.70 -30.75
CA SER A 66 36.51 -5.87 -30.21
C SER A 66 35.68 -6.70 -29.22
N LYS A 67 35.42 -6.16 -28.03
CA LYS A 67 34.56 -6.84 -27.04
C LYS A 67 33.30 -7.33 -27.72
N PRO A 68 32.83 -8.55 -27.42
CA PRO A 68 31.63 -9.08 -28.05
C PRO A 68 30.46 -8.09 -27.83
N VAL A 69 29.78 -7.76 -28.91
CA VAL A 69 28.62 -6.86 -28.86
C VAL A 69 27.40 -7.72 -28.54
N TYR A 70 26.87 -7.52 -27.33
CA TYR A 70 25.66 -8.19 -26.88
C TYR A 70 24.42 -7.45 -27.39
N LYS A 71 23.39 -8.21 -27.77
CA LYS A 71 22.10 -7.64 -28.18
C LYS A 71 21.34 -7.09 -26.96
N MET A 72 20.98 -5.81 -27.00
CA MET A 72 20.16 -5.23 -25.94
C MET A 72 18.72 -5.73 -26.07
N PRO A 73 18.10 -6.27 -24.97
CA PRO A 73 16.69 -6.66 -24.98
C PRO A 73 15.75 -5.46 -25.12
N ASP A 74 14.57 -5.69 -25.69
CA ASP A 74 13.48 -4.72 -25.64
C ASP A 74 12.75 -4.79 -24.28
N TYR A 75 13.19 -3.96 -23.36
CA TYR A 75 12.60 -3.94 -22.01
C TYR A 75 11.21 -3.33 -21.98
N ALA A 76 10.76 -2.59 -22.96
CA ALA A 76 9.38 -2.13 -23.06
C ALA A 76 8.45 -3.30 -23.35
N TYR A 77 8.85 -4.18 -24.27
CA TYR A 77 8.16 -5.44 -24.55
C TYR A 77 8.15 -6.35 -23.31
N VAL A 78 9.32 -6.58 -22.70
CA VAL A 78 9.46 -7.40 -21.49
C VAL A 78 8.54 -6.91 -20.38
N HIS A 79 8.48 -5.60 -20.13
CA HIS A 79 7.63 -5.00 -19.11
C HIS A 79 6.14 -5.20 -19.41
N LYS A 80 5.74 -5.08 -20.66
CA LYS A 80 4.34 -5.29 -21.09
C LYS A 80 3.91 -6.75 -20.92
N GLU A 81 4.77 -7.71 -21.28
CA GLU A 81 4.45 -9.13 -21.18
C GLU A 81 4.39 -9.62 -19.74
N LEU A 82 5.22 -9.10 -18.84
CA LEU A 82 5.17 -9.41 -17.40
C LEU A 82 3.84 -9.03 -16.73
N GLN A 83 3.02 -8.18 -17.34
CA GLN A 83 1.68 -7.87 -16.80
C GLN A 83 0.66 -8.98 -17.06
N ARG A 84 0.99 -9.97 -17.89
CA ARG A 84 0.13 -11.11 -18.18
C ARG A 84 0.31 -12.18 -17.09
N SER A 85 -0.80 -12.79 -16.68
CA SER A 85 -0.78 -13.88 -15.68
C SER A 85 0.06 -15.07 -16.16
N GLY A 86 0.94 -15.59 -15.31
CA GLY A 86 1.78 -16.75 -15.61
C GLY A 86 3.08 -16.46 -16.34
N ILE A 87 3.34 -15.24 -16.79
CA ILE A 87 4.62 -14.87 -17.42
C ILE A 87 5.64 -14.50 -16.36
N THR A 88 6.83 -15.08 -16.45
CA THR A 88 7.95 -14.81 -15.53
C THR A 88 9.12 -14.15 -16.28
N LEU A 89 9.93 -13.38 -15.55
CA LEU A 89 11.12 -12.74 -16.13
C LEU A 89 12.12 -13.77 -16.68
N ASN A 90 12.18 -14.95 -16.06
CA ASN A 90 13.04 -16.05 -16.55
C ASN A 90 12.55 -16.62 -17.88
N LEU A 91 11.23 -16.75 -18.06
CA LEU A 91 10.64 -17.18 -19.32
C LEU A 91 10.99 -16.19 -20.46
N LEU A 92 10.83 -14.90 -20.20
CA LEU A 92 11.14 -13.85 -21.18
C LEU A 92 12.64 -13.77 -21.50
N TRP A 93 13.49 -14.06 -20.53
CA TRP A 93 14.93 -14.19 -20.79
C TRP A 93 15.24 -15.39 -21.68
N LEU A 94 14.61 -16.54 -21.51
CA LEU A 94 14.78 -17.71 -22.38
C LEU A 94 14.33 -17.39 -23.81
N GLU A 95 13.15 -16.79 -23.98
CA GLU A 95 12.63 -16.35 -25.30
C GLU A 95 13.59 -15.38 -26.00
N TYR A 96 14.12 -14.39 -25.25
CA TYR A 96 15.15 -13.48 -25.75
C TYR A 96 16.42 -14.21 -26.18
N CYS A 97 16.90 -15.21 -25.42
CA CYS A 97 18.04 -16.02 -25.80
C CYS A 97 17.82 -16.79 -27.11
N ASP A 98 16.62 -17.35 -27.28
CA ASP A 98 16.26 -18.09 -28.49
C ASP A 98 16.16 -17.16 -29.71
N GLN A 99 15.62 -15.96 -29.57
CA GLN A 99 15.60 -14.92 -30.61
C GLN A 99 17.02 -14.51 -31.02
N CYS A 100 17.92 -14.27 -30.04
CA CYS A 100 19.31 -13.94 -30.32
C CYS A 100 20.03 -15.06 -31.05
N ARG A 101 19.83 -16.33 -30.67
CA ARG A 101 20.40 -17.50 -31.35
C ARG A 101 19.94 -17.63 -32.81
N ALA A 102 18.64 -17.43 -33.02
CA ALA A 102 18.08 -17.47 -34.33
C ALA A 102 18.63 -16.35 -35.26
N ALA A 103 18.97 -15.19 -34.70
CA ALA A 103 19.55 -14.05 -35.37
C ALA A 103 21.09 -14.08 -35.49
N GLY A 104 21.77 -15.06 -34.86
CA GLY A 104 23.24 -15.10 -34.78
C GLY A 104 23.85 -14.03 -33.89
N GLU A 105 23.06 -13.45 -32.98
CA GLU A 105 23.45 -12.41 -32.03
C GLU A 105 23.83 -13.03 -30.67
N ILE A 106 24.59 -12.29 -29.85
CA ILE A 106 25.05 -12.78 -28.53
C ILE A 106 24.08 -12.25 -27.45
N PRO A 107 23.36 -13.14 -26.73
CA PRO A 107 22.49 -12.72 -25.66
C PRO A 107 23.23 -12.39 -24.35
N TYR A 108 22.67 -11.48 -23.54
CA TYR A 108 23.10 -11.27 -22.17
C TYR A 108 22.76 -12.47 -21.29
N GLN A 109 23.61 -12.74 -20.30
CA GLN A 109 23.34 -13.71 -19.24
C GLN A 109 22.16 -13.25 -18.38
N SER A 110 21.45 -14.19 -17.73
CA SER A 110 20.27 -13.94 -16.91
C SER A 110 20.50 -12.84 -15.86
N THR A 111 21.62 -12.85 -15.16
CA THR A 111 21.96 -11.82 -14.16
C THR A 111 22.06 -10.42 -14.75
N GLN A 112 22.65 -10.28 -15.94
CA GLN A 112 22.80 -9.00 -16.60
C GLN A 112 21.46 -8.52 -17.20
N PHE A 113 20.68 -9.45 -17.77
CA PHE A 113 19.32 -9.19 -18.26
C PHE A 113 18.44 -8.65 -17.12
N ASN A 114 18.43 -9.30 -15.95
CA ASN A 114 17.67 -8.89 -14.78
C ASN A 114 18.14 -7.53 -14.24
N LYS A 115 19.46 -7.29 -14.22
CA LYS A 115 20.03 -6.00 -13.79
C LYS A 115 19.55 -4.87 -14.69
N TYR A 116 19.66 -5.01 -16.01
CA TYR A 116 19.22 -3.97 -16.96
C TYR A 116 17.71 -3.78 -16.94
N TYR A 117 16.94 -4.84 -16.67
CA TYR A 117 15.50 -4.69 -16.44
C TYR A 117 15.21 -3.88 -15.18
N ALA A 118 15.93 -4.09 -14.08
CA ALA A 118 15.82 -3.27 -12.88
C ALA A 118 16.18 -1.80 -13.14
N ASP A 119 17.26 -1.54 -13.91
CA ASP A 119 17.65 -0.19 -14.33
C ASP A 119 16.58 0.46 -15.25
N TYR A 120 15.94 -0.32 -16.10
CA TYR A 120 14.80 0.13 -16.92
C TYR A 120 13.61 0.51 -16.03
N LEU A 121 13.26 -0.32 -15.05
CA LEU A 121 12.18 -0.05 -14.09
C LEU A 121 12.41 1.24 -13.31
N THR A 122 13.64 1.56 -12.92
CA THR A 122 13.94 2.83 -12.22
C THR A 122 13.68 4.06 -13.10
N LYS A 123 13.81 3.93 -14.44
CA LYS A 123 13.54 5.01 -15.39
C LYS A 123 12.05 5.11 -15.74
N VAL A 124 11.35 3.99 -15.89
CA VAL A 124 9.92 3.92 -16.27
C VAL A 124 9.03 4.12 -15.07
N ASN A 125 9.42 3.59 -13.91
CA ASN A 125 8.78 3.82 -12.61
C ASN A 125 9.33 5.09 -11.95
N ALA A 126 9.57 6.14 -12.71
CA ALA A 126 9.67 7.47 -12.13
C ALA A 126 8.36 7.73 -11.39
N THR A 127 8.31 7.31 -10.14
CA THR A 127 7.18 7.55 -9.24
C THR A 127 7.06 9.05 -9.10
N MET A 128 6.01 9.59 -9.72
CA MET A 128 5.57 10.94 -9.43
C MET A 128 5.38 10.99 -7.92
N HIS A 129 6.15 11.80 -7.23
CA HIS A 129 5.91 12.10 -5.82
C HIS A 129 4.51 12.68 -5.74
N LEU A 130 3.54 11.88 -5.29
CA LEU A 130 2.20 12.37 -5.00
C LEU A 130 2.36 13.29 -3.79
N ASN A 131 2.27 14.60 -4.02
CA ASN A 131 2.24 15.56 -2.93
C ASN A 131 0.88 15.45 -2.24
N HIS A 132 0.83 14.69 -1.16
CA HIS A 132 -0.34 14.63 -0.30
C HIS A 132 -0.47 15.94 0.47
N LYS A 133 -1.69 16.48 0.55
CA LYS A 133 -1.99 17.65 1.40
C LYS A 133 -2.23 17.20 2.83
N PRO A 134 -1.78 17.98 3.83
CA PRO A 134 -2.00 17.62 5.22
C PRO A 134 -3.50 17.55 5.55
N GLY A 135 -3.92 16.55 6.31
CA GLY A 135 -5.30 16.34 6.76
C GLY A 135 -6.31 15.98 5.66
N GLU A 136 -5.85 15.72 4.43
CA GLU A 136 -6.76 15.47 3.30
C GLU A 136 -7.22 14.00 3.26
N VAL A 137 -6.32 13.04 3.36
CA VAL A 137 -6.60 11.63 3.12
C VAL A 137 -6.15 10.77 4.30
N MET A 138 -7.02 9.84 4.70
CA MET A 138 -6.67 8.67 5.50
C MET A 138 -6.81 7.44 4.61
N GLN A 139 -5.74 6.69 4.47
CA GLN A 139 -5.72 5.43 3.73
C GLN A 139 -5.88 4.27 4.71
N VAL A 140 -6.78 3.34 4.39
CA VAL A 140 -7.09 2.21 5.26
C VAL A 140 -7.06 0.89 4.50
N ASP A 141 -6.56 -0.15 5.16
CA ASP A 141 -6.52 -1.51 4.62
C ASP A 141 -6.42 -2.54 5.75
N TRP A 142 -6.72 -3.81 5.44
CA TRP A 142 -6.35 -4.95 6.26
C TRP A 142 -4.96 -5.44 5.85
N ALA A 143 -4.10 -5.71 6.82
CA ALA A 143 -2.84 -6.38 6.53
C ALA A 143 -3.10 -7.78 5.97
N GLY A 144 -2.29 -8.19 4.99
CA GLY A 144 -2.39 -9.55 4.42
C GLY A 144 -1.96 -10.64 5.42
N ASP A 145 -1.06 -10.30 6.34
CA ASP A 145 -0.61 -11.18 7.41
C ASP A 145 -1.54 -11.08 8.62
N THR A 146 -1.81 -12.21 9.26
CA THR A 146 -2.59 -12.28 10.51
C THR A 146 -1.66 -12.49 11.71
N ALA A 147 -2.02 -11.90 12.85
CA ALA A 147 -1.48 -12.28 14.15
C ALA A 147 -2.30 -13.47 14.72
N ALA A 148 -1.93 -13.97 15.88
CA ALA A 148 -2.61 -15.07 16.53
C ALA A 148 -2.76 -14.82 18.05
N VAL A 149 -3.89 -15.28 18.59
CA VAL A 149 -4.18 -15.32 20.02
C VAL A 149 -4.48 -16.76 20.39
N ILE A 150 -3.98 -17.23 21.52
CA ILE A 150 -4.23 -18.58 22.03
C ILE A 150 -5.40 -18.50 23.01
N ASP A 151 -6.44 -19.26 22.74
CA ASP A 151 -7.54 -19.44 23.69
C ASP A 151 -7.04 -20.21 24.91
N THR A 152 -7.22 -19.62 26.11
CA THR A 152 -6.70 -20.17 27.35
C THR A 152 -7.43 -21.44 27.81
N ASP A 153 -8.69 -21.63 27.38
CA ASP A 153 -9.51 -22.75 27.81
C ASP A 153 -9.35 -23.97 26.90
N THR A 154 -9.19 -23.71 25.59
CA THR A 154 -9.12 -24.77 24.59
C THR A 154 -7.71 -25.01 24.04
N GLY A 155 -6.81 -24.04 24.18
CA GLY A 155 -5.48 -24.05 23.55
C GLY A 155 -5.53 -23.80 22.03
N GLU A 156 -6.68 -23.46 21.47
CA GLU A 156 -6.85 -23.21 20.03
C GLU A 156 -6.18 -21.87 19.63
N ILE A 157 -5.55 -21.88 18.46
CA ILE A 157 -4.95 -20.69 17.86
C ILE A 157 -6.01 -19.95 17.06
N ILE A 158 -6.44 -18.78 17.56
CA ILE A 158 -7.43 -17.92 16.91
C ILE A 158 -6.70 -16.85 16.09
N PRO A 159 -6.95 -16.77 14.77
CA PRO A 159 -6.35 -15.73 13.94
C PRO A 159 -6.90 -14.35 14.30
N ALA A 160 -6.02 -13.35 14.36
CA ALA A 160 -6.36 -11.96 14.54
C ALA A 160 -5.98 -11.16 13.29
N TYR A 161 -6.96 -10.49 12.69
CA TYR A 161 -6.82 -9.67 11.49
C TYR A 161 -6.39 -8.25 11.89
N VAL A 162 -5.41 -7.71 11.19
CA VAL A 162 -4.80 -6.44 11.56
C VAL A 162 -5.26 -5.33 10.63
N PHE A 163 -5.94 -4.35 11.19
CA PHE A 163 -6.34 -3.12 10.51
C PHE A 163 -5.22 -2.09 10.55
N VAL A 164 -5.00 -1.41 9.43
CA VAL A 164 -4.01 -0.35 9.29
C VAL A 164 -4.67 0.90 8.73
N ALA A 165 -4.48 2.03 9.40
CA ALA A 165 -4.84 3.35 8.90
C ALA A 165 -3.60 4.24 8.85
N THR A 166 -3.36 4.93 7.74
CA THR A 166 -2.19 5.78 7.54
C THR A 166 -2.60 7.13 6.97
N LEU A 167 -1.97 8.19 7.46
CA LEU A 167 -2.05 9.53 6.89
C LEU A 167 -0.89 9.70 5.90
N PRO A 168 -1.14 9.75 4.57
CA PRO A 168 -0.06 9.71 3.57
C PRO A 168 0.89 10.90 3.60
N TYR A 169 0.46 12.05 4.13
CA TYR A 169 1.32 13.24 4.25
C TYR A 169 2.45 13.01 5.26
N SER A 170 2.13 12.62 6.48
CA SER A 170 3.11 12.38 7.56
C SER A 170 3.68 10.96 7.54
N GLY A 171 2.95 9.99 6.98
CA GLY A 171 3.16 8.57 7.15
C GLY A 171 2.80 8.07 8.56
N TYR A 172 2.15 8.91 9.39
CA TYR A 172 1.72 8.55 10.72
C TYR A 172 0.59 7.52 10.65
N SER A 173 0.72 6.44 11.41
CA SER A 173 -0.13 5.27 11.24
C SER A 173 -0.79 4.85 12.55
N TYR A 174 -1.96 4.24 12.43
CA TYR A 174 -2.69 3.53 13.46
C TYR A 174 -2.84 2.06 13.07
N VAL A 175 -2.71 1.16 14.03
CA VAL A 175 -2.79 -0.29 13.83
C VAL A 175 -3.55 -0.92 14.99
N GLU A 176 -4.50 -1.83 14.68
CA GLU A 176 -5.29 -2.55 15.66
C GLU A 176 -5.67 -3.94 15.14
N ALA A 177 -5.64 -4.95 16.00
CA ALA A 177 -6.04 -6.32 15.69
C ALA A 177 -7.48 -6.61 16.11
N PHE A 178 -8.18 -7.42 15.31
CA PHE A 178 -9.57 -7.86 15.52
C PHE A 178 -9.71 -9.35 15.24
N PHE A 179 -10.66 -10.03 15.88
CA PHE A 179 -10.96 -11.44 15.57
C PHE A 179 -11.70 -11.65 14.25
N SER A 180 -12.18 -10.61 13.61
CA SER A 180 -12.89 -10.72 12.33
C SER A 180 -12.73 -9.47 11.47
N MET A 181 -12.88 -9.62 10.16
CA MET A 181 -12.96 -8.51 9.20
C MET A 181 -14.41 -8.13 8.89
N ASN A 182 -15.34 -8.37 9.83
CA ASN A 182 -16.74 -8.02 9.64
C ASN A 182 -16.96 -6.50 9.68
N GLN A 183 -18.19 -6.08 9.43
CA GLN A 183 -18.54 -4.67 9.38
C GLN A 183 -18.40 -3.95 10.73
N ASP A 184 -18.65 -4.66 11.82
CA ASP A 184 -18.50 -4.11 13.16
C ASP A 184 -17.03 -3.80 13.47
N SER A 185 -16.12 -4.76 13.21
CA SER A 185 -14.68 -4.56 13.34
C SER A 185 -14.17 -3.44 12.43
N TRP A 186 -14.63 -3.39 11.16
CA TRP A 186 -14.27 -2.36 10.21
C TRP A 186 -14.67 -0.96 10.69
N THR A 187 -15.91 -0.81 11.15
CA THR A 187 -16.44 0.45 11.66
C THR A 187 -15.73 0.87 12.95
N THR A 188 -15.56 -0.05 13.89
CA THR A 188 -14.86 0.19 15.16
C THR A 188 -13.41 0.64 14.91
N ALA A 189 -12.72 -0.01 13.99
CA ALA A 189 -11.35 0.35 13.61
C ALA A 189 -11.24 1.80 13.10
N HIS A 190 -12.20 2.27 12.27
CA HIS A 190 -12.24 3.67 11.82
C HIS A 190 -12.48 4.66 12.96
N VAL A 191 -13.43 4.34 13.84
CA VAL A 191 -13.73 5.17 15.02
C VAL A 191 -12.49 5.31 15.91
N ASN A 192 -11.79 4.19 16.17
CA ASN A 192 -10.59 4.16 16.97
C ASN A 192 -9.41 4.89 16.28
N ALA A 193 -9.26 4.74 14.97
CA ALA A 193 -8.24 5.46 14.20
C ALA A 193 -8.44 6.98 14.28
N TYR A 194 -9.66 7.49 14.08
CA TYR A 194 -9.96 8.91 14.22
C TYR A 194 -9.73 9.43 15.65
N LYS A 195 -10.09 8.63 16.65
CA LYS A 195 -9.80 8.95 18.06
C LYS A 195 -8.30 9.03 18.31
N TYR A 196 -7.51 8.10 17.76
CA TYR A 196 -6.05 8.09 17.88
C TYR A 196 -5.41 9.29 17.20
N PHE A 197 -5.84 9.64 15.98
CA PHE A 197 -5.37 10.85 15.28
C PHE A 197 -5.86 12.16 15.93
N GLY A 198 -6.91 12.10 16.72
CA GLY A 198 -7.49 13.28 17.37
C GLY A 198 -8.22 14.21 16.40
N GLY A 199 -8.65 13.70 15.23
CA GLY A 199 -9.34 14.46 14.21
C GLY A 199 -9.74 13.63 13.00
N VAL A 200 -10.43 14.26 12.04
CA VAL A 200 -11.03 13.63 10.88
C VAL A 200 -10.42 14.16 9.59
N THR A 201 -10.05 13.27 8.68
CA THR A 201 -9.60 13.63 7.33
C THR A 201 -10.78 13.94 6.41
N ARG A 202 -10.54 14.66 5.30
CA ARG A 202 -11.58 14.97 4.32
C ARG A 202 -12.03 13.72 3.56
N ILE A 203 -11.11 12.77 3.34
CA ILE A 203 -11.28 11.59 2.49
C ILE A 203 -10.80 10.36 3.24
N ILE A 204 -11.56 9.27 3.17
CA ILE A 204 -11.12 7.90 3.47
C ILE A 204 -10.86 7.22 2.13
N GLN A 205 -9.67 6.73 1.93
CA GLN A 205 -9.32 5.89 0.78
C GLN A 205 -9.19 4.45 1.25
N CYS A 206 -10.05 3.56 0.76
CA CYS A 206 -10.06 2.14 1.11
C CYS A 206 -9.92 1.28 -0.14
N ASP A 207 -9.55 0.00 0.05
CA ASP A 207 -9.68 -0.99 -1.01
C ASP A 207 -11.15 -1.38 -1.25
N ASN A 208 -11.37 -2.09 -2.36
CA ASN A 208 -12.66 -2.61 -2.78
C ASN A 208 -13.13 -3.82 -1.93
N LEU A 209 -13.07 -3.70 -0.61
CA LEU A 209 -13.53 -4.72 0.33
C LEU A 209 -15.06 -4.81 0.34
N LYS A 210 -15.59 -6.03 0.38
CA LYS A 210 -17.04 -6.28 0.48
C LYS A 210 -17.70 -5.61 1.69
N THR A 211 -16.94 -5.36 2.76
CA THR A 211 -17.40 -4.62 3.95
C THR A 211 -17.62 -3.13 3.68
N GLY A 212 -16.91 -2.55 2.71
CA GLY A 212 -17.06 -1.14 2.31
C GLY A 212 -17.88 -0.94 1.04
N VAL A 213 -17.85 -1.89 0.10
CA VAL A 213 -18.44 -1.74 -1.23
C VAL A 213 -19.33 -2.94 -1.58
N GLN A 214 -20.61 -2.71 -1.89
CA GLN A 214 -21.57 -3.77 -2.22
C GLN A 214 -21.53 -4.20 -3.70
N LYS A 215 -21.24 -3.30 -4.62
CA LYS A 215 -21.17 -3.57 -6.07
C LYS A 215 -20.09 -2.72 -6.73
N HIS A 216 -19.33 -3.36 -7.61
CA HIS A 216 -18.46 -2.70 -8.59
C HIS A 216 -19.05 -2.87 -9.98
N GLY A 217 -19.55 -1.76 -10.55
CA GLY A 217 -19.76 -1.60 -11.99
C GLY A 217 -18.65 -0.75 -12.60
N LYS A 218 -18.55 -0.72 -13.95
CA LYS A 218 -17.56 0.15 -14.63
C LYS A 218 -17.76 1.64 -14.30
N ASP A 219 -18.97 2.04 -13.92
CA ASP A 219 -19.38 3.44 -13.70
C ASP A 219 -20.16 3.66 -12.38
N GLU A 220 -20.42 2.62 -11.58
CA GLU A 220 -21.16 2.74 -10.30
C GLU A 220 -20.48 1.97 -9.17
N VAL A 221 -20.12 2.69 -8.11
CA VAL A 221 -19.63 2.12 -6.84
C VAL A 221 -20.75 2.31 -5.81
N VAL A 222 -21.38 1.21 -5.38
CA VAL A 222 -22.39 1.23 -4.31
C VAL A 222 -21.70 0.91 -2.99
N LEU A 223 -21.59 1.92 -2.14
CA LEU A 223 -21.07 1.76 -0.77
C LEU A 223 -22.07 1.00 0.10
N ASN A 224 -21.53 0.27 1.09
CA ASN A 224 -22.37 -0.29 2.13
C ASN A 224 -23.05 0.86 2.93
N LYS A 225 -24.36 0.75 3.17
CA LYS A 225 -25.16 1.79 3.83
C LYS A 225 -24.59 2.24 5.17
N SER A 226 -24.13 1.31 5.98
CA SER A 226 -23.53 1.63 7.29
C SER A 226 -22.17 2.33 7.17
N TYR A 227 -21.40 2.04 6.11
CA TYR A 227 -20.14 2.74 5.85
C TYR A 227 -20.38 4.16 5.34
N GLN A 228 -21.44 4.34 4.56
CA GLN A 228 -21.90 5.68 4.15
C GLN A 228 -22.36 6.50 5.36
N GLU A 229 -23.13 5.91 6.29
CA GLU A 229 -23.54 6.57 7.54
C GLU A 229 -22.34 6.99 8.41
N LEU A 230 -21.29 6.15 8.48
CA LEU A 230 -20.04 6.52 9.14
C LEU A 230 -19.41 7.75 8.48
N ALA A 231 -19.36 7.77 7.14
CA ALA A 231 -18.81 8.89 6.39
C ALA A 231 -19.60 10.18 6.61
N GLU A 232 -20.92 10.09 6.61
CA GLU A 232 -21.83 11.22 6.89
C GLU A 232 -21.66 11.74 8.31
N HIS A 233 -21.58 10.83 9.30
CA HIS A 233 -21.39 11.18 10.71
C HIS A 233 -20.08 11.96 10.96
N TYR A 234 -18.99 11.54 10.33
CA TYR A 234 -17.69 12.21 10.41
C TYR A 234 -17.54 13.34 9.38
N GLY A 235 -18.47 13.49 8.46
CA GLY A 235 -18.44 14.45 7.37
C GLY A 235 -17.28 14.20 6.40
N THR A 236 -16.84 12.97 6.23
CA THR A 236 -15.76 12.55 5.33
C THR A 236 -16.31 11.92 4.05
N ALA A 237 -15.53 11.91 2.97
CA ALA A 237 -15.89 11.22 1.74
C ALA A 237 -15.16 9.90 1.62
N ILE A 238 -15.85 8.84 1.22
CA ILE A 238 -15.20 7.53 0.95
C ILE A 238 -14.84 7.48 -0.54
N LEU A 239 -13.56 7.27 -0.83
CA LEU A 239 -13.07 7.04 -2.18
C LEU A 239 -12.47 5.64 -2.28
N PRO A 240 -13.19 4.66 -2.82
CA PRO A 240 -12.61 3.37 -3.13
C PRO A 240 -11.48 3.48 -4.14
N ALA A 241 -10.40 2.73 -3.94
CA ALA A 241 -9.29 2.69 -4.88
C ALA A 241 -9.77 2.22 -6.25
N ARG A 242 -9.30 2.86 -7.32
CA ARG A 242 -9.68 2.50 -8.69
C ARG A 242 -9.23 1.09 -9.04
N VAL A 243 -10.11 0.32 -9.65
CA VAL A 243 -9.79 -1.04 -10.12
C VAL A 243 -8.65 -0.95 -11.15
N ARG A 244 -7.58 -1.73 -10.96
CA ARG A 244 -6.38 -1.78 -11.83
C ARG A 244 -5.53 -0.50 -11.88
N ALA A 245 -5.56 0.33 -10.84
CA ALA A 245 -4.65 1.47 -10.69
C ALA A 245 -3.66 1.26 -9.52
N PRO A 246 -2.65 0.37 -9.65
CA PRO A 246 -1.72 0.04 -8.55
C PRO A 246 -0.95 1.27 -8.04
N LYS A 247 -0.81 2.32 -8.85
CA LYS A 247 -0.12 3.55 -8.45
C LYS A 247 -0.87 4.35 -7.38
N ASP A 248 -2.21 4.22 -7.30
CA ASP A 248 -3.02 4.91 -6.29
C ASP A 248 -2.85 4.28 -4.90
N LYS A 249 -2.39 3.01 -4.84
CA LYS A 249 -2.19 2.22 -3.62
C LYS A 249 -0.74 2.13 -3.14
N ALA A 250 0.23 2.50 -3.98
CA ALA A 250 1.65 2.27 -3.71
C ALA A 250 2.11 2.80 -2.34
N ALA A 251 1.49 3.88 -1.83
CA ALA A 251 1.80 4.42 -0.51
C ALA A 251 1.24 3.53 0.63
N VAL A 252 0.01 3.01 0.49
CA VAL A 252 -0.61 2.11 1.50
C VAL A 252 0.06 0.75 1.49
N GLU A 253 0.20 0.13 0.32
CA GLU A 253 0.82 -1.20 0.19
C GLU A 253 2.26 -1.18 0.72
N GLY A 254 3.01 -0.11 0.43
CA GLY A 254 4.33 0.12 1.01
C GLY A 254 4.29 0.26 2.54
N THR A 255 3.34 1.01 3.07
CA THR A 255 3.20 1.22 4.52
C THR A 255 2.71 -0.05 5.22
N VAL A 256 1.71 -0.75 4.67
CA VAL A 256 1.22 -2.04 5.20
C VAL A 256 2.35 -3.07 5.23
N GLY A 257 3.13 -3.21 4.15
CA GLY A 257 4.28 -4.11 4.12
C GLY A 257 5.36 -3.76 5.16
N ILE A 258 5.63 -2.47 5.37
CA ILE A 258 6.57 -2.02 6.41
C ILE A 258 6.00 -2.28 7.81
N ILE A 259 4.70 -2.05 8.04
CA ILE A 259 4.01 -2.32 9.31
C ILE A 259 4.01 -3.83 9.60
N SER A 260 3.65 -4.68 8.63
CA SER A 260 3.73 -6.14 8.77
C SER A 260 5.14 -6.57 9.20
N THR A 261 6.18 -6.03 8.56
CA THR A 261 7.56 -6.38 8.91
C THR A 261 7.98 -5.81 10.26
N PHE A 262 7.73 -4.53 10.54
CA PHE A 262 8.24 -3.84 11.73
C PHE A 262 7.47 -4.19 13.00
N ILE A 263 6.16 -4.44 12.89
CA ILE A 263 5.27 -4.73 14.02
C ILE A 263 5.01 -6.23 14.10
N LEU A 264 4.35 -6.84 13.11
CA LEU A 264 3.89 -8.23 13.21
C LEU A 264 5.04 -9.23 13.21
N ALA A 265 5.99 -9.12 12.29
CA ALA A 265 7.14 -10.01 12.25
C ALA A 265 8.03 -9.88 13.50
N ALA A 266 8.09 -8.71 14.13
CA ALA A 266 8.80 -8.52 15.39
C ALA A 266 8.12 -9.22 16.58
N LEU A 267 6.81 -9.44 16.52
CA LEU A 267 6.02 -10.12 17.55
C LEU A 267 5.88 -11.63 17.33
N ARG A 268 6.40 -12.18 16.22
CA ARG A 268 6.21 -13.59 15.79
C ARG A 268 6.55 -14.67 16.82
N ASN A 269 7.46 -14.36 17.76
CA ASN A 269 7.91 -15.31 18.77
C ASN A 269 7.19 -15.11 20.12
N ARG A 270 6.28 -14.14 20.21
CA ARG A 270 5.45 -13.93 21.40
C ARG A 270 4.13 -14.67 21.27
N GLN A 271 3.67 -15.25 22.37
CA GLN A 271 2.35 -15.83 22.51
C GLN A 271 1.46 -14.85 23.24
N PHE A 272 0.22 -14.68 22.78
CA PHE A 272 -0.76 -13.79 23.36
C PHE A 272 -1.98 -14.59 23.79
N LEU A 273 -2.45 -14.34 24.99
CA LEU A 273 -3.60 -15.05 25.57
C LEU A 273 -4.90 -14.22 25.47
N SER A 274 -4.81 -12.99 25.01
CA SER A 274 -5.97 -12.15 24.77
C SER A 274 -5.71 -11.17 23.62
N LEU A 275 -6.82 -10.72 23.00
CA LEU A 275 -6.76 -9.67 21.96
C LEU A 275 -6.22 -8.34 22.51
N LEU A 276 -6.52 -8.05 23.79
CA LEU A 276 -6.04 -6.85 24.46
C LEU A 276 -4.52 -6.87 24.59
N GLU A 277 -3.95 -7.96 25.08
CA GLU A 277 -2.50 -8.15 25.21
C GLU A 277 -1.79 -8.04 23.85
N LEU A 278 -2.38 -8.62 22.79
CA LEU A 278 -1.87 -8.48 21.44
C LEU A 278 -1.89 -7.01 20.99
N ASN A 279 -3.00 -6.30 21.21
CA ASN A 279 -3.13 -4.91 20.80
C ASN A 279 -2.18 -3.99 21.58
N GLU A 280 -1.99 -4.19 22.88
CA GLU A 280 -0.99 -3.46 23.65
C GLU A 280 0.42 -3.64 23.11
N ALA A 281 0.80 -4.88 22.76
CA ALA A 281 2.09 -5.16 22.15
C ALA A 281 2.24 -4.54 20.73
N ILE A 282 1.15 -4.49 19.95
CA ILE A 282 1.11 -3.80 18.67
C ILE A 282 1.31 -2.30 18.87
N TRP A 283 0.62 -1.68 19.83
CA TRP A 283 0.70 -0.24 20.09
C TRP A 283 2.05 0.21 20.62
N ASP A 284 2.72 -0.59 21.45
CA ASP A 284 4.11 -0.32 21.87
C ASP A 284 5.06 -0.28 20.64
N ARG A 285 4.88 -1.23 19.71
CA ARG A 285 5.68 -1.25 18.47
C ARG A 285 5.30 -0.13 17.52
N LEU A 286 4.03 0.22 17.45
CA LEU A 286 3.52 1.32 16.63
C LEU A 286 4.09 2.67 17.11
N GLU A 287 4.15 2.89 18.42
CA GLU A 287 4.76 4.08 19.01
C GLU A 287 6.23 4.21 18.59
N ALA A 288 7.00 3.13 18.73
CA ALA A 288 8.37 3.09 18.25
C ALA A 288 8.49 3.31 16.73
N PHE A 289 7.54 2.79 15.94
CA PHE A 289 7.48 2.98 14.49
C PHE A 289 7.21 4.44 14.10
N ASN A 290 6.23 5.07 14.74
CA ASN A 290 5.85 6.45 14.46
C ASN A 290 6.95 7.46 14.88
N HIS A 291 7.71 7.16 15.92
CA HIS A 291 8.81 8.00 16.40
C HIS A 291 10.16 7.69 15.76
N LYS A 292 10.28 6.61 14.98
CA LYS A 292 11.52 6.24 14.31
C LYS A 292 11.97 7.35 13.33
N PRO A 293 13.23 7.85 13.43
CA PRO A 293 13.76 8.85 12.51
C PRO A 293 13.71 8.36 11.06
N PHE A 294 13.42 9.27 10.14
CA PHE A 294 13.49 8.97 8.71
C PHE A 294 14.94 8.75 8.27
N GLN A 295 15.17 7.86 7.31
CA GLN A 295 16.52 7.56 6.80
C GLN A 295 17.04 8.62 5.82
N LYS A 296 16.15 9.30 5.08
CA LYS A 296 16.51 10.19 3.95
C LYS A 296 16.12 11.64 4.15
N ARG A 297 15.47 11.98 5.26
CA ARG A 297 15.04 13.34 5.63
C ARG A 297 15.09 13.51 7.14
N GLU A 298 15.14 14.73 7.62
CA GLU A 298 15.04 15.02 9.05
C GLU A 298 13.66 14.73 9.61
N GLY A 299 13.58 14.49 10.92
CA GLY A 299 12.35 14.24 11.63
C GLY A 299 11.89 12.77 11.63
N SER A 300 10.65 12.58 12.03
CA SER A 300 9.97 11.29 12.14
C SER A 300 8.53 11.43 11.64
N ARG A 301 7.79 10.32 11.60
CA ARG A 301 6.36 10.36 11.29
C ARG A 301 5.59 11.19 12.31
N ALA A 302 5.94 11.06 13.59
CA ALA A 302 5.33 11.82 14.68
C ALA A 302 5.59 13.33 14.56
N SER A 303 6.80 13.76 14.19
CA SER A 303 7.08 15.19 13.97
C SER A 303 6.32 15.75 12.77
N SER A 304 6.25 14.99 11.65
CA SER A 304 5.45 15.38 10.49
C SER A 304 3.94 15.39 10.80
N PHE A 305 3.48 14.49 11.67
CA PHE A 305 2.08 14.48 12.12
C PHE A 305 1.75 15.70 13.00
N ALA A 306 2.68 16.17 13.81
CA ALA A 306 2.48 17.40 14.58
C ALA A 306 2.20 18.63 13.67
N GLU A 307 2.81 18.64 12.47
CA GLU A 307 2.53 19.64 11.43
C GLU A 307 1.17 19.39 10.73
N GLU A 308 0.78 18.13 10.54
CA GLU A 308 -0.47 17.74 9.88
C GLU A 308 -1.70 17.90 10.76
N ARG A 309 -1.56 17.64 12.07
CA ARG A 309 -2.66 17.62 13.03
C ARG A 309 -3.59 18.85 13.00
N PRO A 310 -3.09 20.11 12.87
CA PRO A 310 -3.95 21.28 12.80
C PRO A 310 -4.90 21.32 11.59
N PHE A 311 -4.62 20.54 10.55
CA PHE A 311 -5.43 20.46 9.33
C PHE A 311 -6.53 19.40 9.40
N LEU A 312 -6.49 18.53 10.42
CA LEU A 312 -7.58 17.60 10.68
C LEU A 312 -8.81 18.35 11.20
N ARG A 313 -9.99 17.93 10.76
CA ARG A 313 -11.25 18.47 11.26
C ARG A 313 -11.54 17.94 12.66
N PRO A 314 -12.26 18.69 13.50
CA PRO A 314 -12.60 18.26 14.85
C PRO A 314 -13.46 16.99 14.82
N LEU A 315 -13.28 16.14 15.83
CA LEU A 315 -14.14 14.98 16.05
C LEU A 315 -15.56 15.43 16.41
N PRO A 316 -16.60 14.69 15.97
CA PRO A 316 -17.97 14.91 16.45
C PRO A 316 -18.05 14.65 17.95
N PRO A 317 -19.04 15.29 18.64
CA PRO A 317 -19.20 15.18 20.11
C PRO A 317 -19.43 13.74 20.60
N ARG A 318 -19.98 12.88 19.75
CA ARG A 318 -20.22 11.46 20.02
C ARG A 318 -19.54 10.61 18.98
N PRO A 319 -18.93 9.48 19.34
CA PRO A 319 -18.41 8.54 18.36
C PRO A 319 -19.55 7.92 17.55
N PHE A 320 -19.25 7.49 16.35
CA PHE A 320 -20.21 6.75 15.52
C PHE A 320 -20.51 5.39 16.15
N GLU A 321 -21.80 5.03 16.17
CA GLU A 321 -22.27 3.70 16.56
C GLU A 321 -22.82 2.98 15.31
N LEU A 322 -22.31 1.78 15.07
CA LEU A 322 -22.80 0.93 13.98
C LEU A 322 -24.29 0.63 14.17
N ALA A 323 -25.07 0.83 13.13
CA ALA A 323 -26.46 0.46 13.08
C ALA A 323 -26.69 -0.74 12.16
N ILE A 324 -27.55 -1.66 12.61
CA ILE A 324 -28.06 -2.77 11.81
C ILE A 324 -29.39 -2.35 11.23
N TRP A 325 -29.51 -2.41 9.92
CA TRP A 325 -30.76 -2.14 9.24
C TRP A 325 -31.55 -3.42 9.01
N LYS A 326 -32.83 -3.41 9.36
CA LYS A 326 -33.80 -4.49 9.15
C LYS A 326 -35.06 -3.93 8.55
N VAL A 327 -35.80 -4.76 7.81
CA VAL A 327 -37.13 -4.41 7.33
C VAL A 327 -38.15 -5.17 8.19
N ALA A 328 -39.15 -4.47 8.70
CA ALA A 328 -40.24 -5.06 9.46
C ALA A 328 -41.58 -4.64 8.89
N THR A 329 -42.62 -5.44 9.05
CA THR A 329 -44.00 -5.09 8.72
C THR A 329 -44.71 -4.68 10.00
N VAL A 330 -45.41 -3.54 9.96
CA VAL A 330 -46.20 -3.08 11.10
C VAL A 330 -47.43 -3.95 11.27
N GLY A 331 -47.55 -4.56 12.44
CA GLY A 331 -48.66 -5.43 12.81
C GLY A 331 -49.97 -4.66 13.03
N PRO A 332 -51.15 -5.39 13.10
CA PRO A 332 -52.44 -4.78 13.37
C PRO A 332 -52.49 -4.04 14.73
N ASN A 333 -51.65 -4.41 15.64
CA ASN A 333 -51.49 -3.81 16.96
C ASN A 333 -50.51 -2.62 16.98
N TYR A 334 -50.24 -2.01 15.80
CA TYR A 334 -49.32 -0.88 15.60
C TYR A 334 -47.90 -1.12 16.16
N HIS A 335 -47.46 -2.38 16.23
CA HIS A 335 -46.09 -2.73 16.62
C HIS A 335 -45.34 -3.45 15.51
N ILE A 336 -44.08 -3.23 15.47
CA ILE A 336 -43.11 -4.07 14.74
C ILE A 336 -42.43 -5.03 15.68
N SER A 337 -42.13 -6.25 15.22
CA SER A 337 -41.34 -7.22 15.98
C SER A 337 -39.95 -7.27 15.38
N VAL A 338 -38.95 -6.90 16.16
CA VAL A 338 -37.55 -6.91 15.78
C VAL A 338 -36.73 -7.55 16.91
N GLU A 339 -35.91 -8.56 16.56
CA GLU A 339 -35.11 -9.34 17.52
C GLU A 339 -35.95 -9.92 18.68
N ARG A 340 -37.16 -10.34 18.39
CA ARG A 340 -38.14 -10.84 19.35
C ARG A 340 -38.59 -9.83 20.39
N MET A 341 -38.43 -8.53 20.14
CA MET A 341 -38.95 -7.43 20.92
C MET A 341 -39.94 -6.62 20.10
N ASN A 342 -40.93 -6.00 20.74
CA ASN A 342 -42.00 -5.28 20.06
C ASN A 342 -41.89 -3.77 20.33
N TYR A 343 -41.96 -2.97 19.29
CA TYR A 343 -41.85 -1.53 19.34
C TYR A 343 -43.04 -0.86 18.63
N SER A 344 -43.68 0.10 19.28
CA SER A 344 -44.83 0.81 18.68
C SER A 344 -44.38 1.70 17.53
N VAL A 345 -45.24 1.80 16.53
CA VAL A 345 -45.08 2.64 15.34
C VAL A 345 -46.38 3.43 15.19
N PRO A 346 -46.37 4.66 14.63
CA PRO A 346 -47.61 5.37 14.38
C PRO A 346 -48.63 4.52 13.61
N PHE A 347 -49.87 4.51 14.06
CA PHE A 347 -50.93 3.61 13.56
C PHE A 347 -51.20 3.77 12.05
N GLU A 348 -50.85 4.93 11.47
CA GLU A 348 -50.97 5.24 10.04
C GLU A 348 -50.17 4.27 9.17
N TYR A 349 -49.14 3.63 9.71
CA TYR A 349 -48.26 2.70 9.00
C TYR A 349 -48.63 1.22 9.19
N ILE A 350 -49.79 0.93 9.79
CA ILE A 350 -50.25 -0.48 9.92
C ILE A 350 -50.29 -1.17 8.55
N LYS A 351 -49.75 -2.41 8.49
CA LYS A 351 -49.54 -3.24 7.28
C LYS A 351 -48.49 -2.71 6.31
N GLN A 352 -47.83 -1.58 6.58
CA GLN A 352 -46.73 -1.07 5.77
C GLN A 352 -45.40 -1.74 6.17
N LYS A 353 -44.48 -1.84 5.20
CA LYS A 353 -43.12 -2.21 5.45
C LYS A 353 -42.31 -0.98 5.82
N VAL A 354 -41.60 -1.04 6.92
CA VAL A 354 -40.80 0.04 7.47
C VAL A 354 -39.32 -0.41 7.61
N ASP A 355 -38.42 0.52 7.42
CA ASP A 355 -36.98 0.29 7.68
C ASP A 355 -36.70 0.54 9.16
N VAL A 356 -36.00 -0.37 9.80
CA VAL A 356 -35.64 -0.30 11.22
C VAL A 356 -34.17 -0.23 11.39
N ARG A 357 -33.68 0.86 11.98
CA ARG A 357 -32.30 1.10 12.32
C ARG A 357 -32.07 0.74 13.78
N LEU A 358 -31.25 -0.30 14.01
CA LEU A 358 -30.91 -0.82 15.35
C LEU A 358 -29.49 -0.40 15.69
N THR A 359 -29.33 0.44 16.71
CA THR A 359 -28.05 0.70 17.33
C THR A 359 -27.89 -0.13 18.62
N ARG A 360 -26.80 0.05 19.32
CA ARG A 360 -26.62 -0.59 20.64
C ARG A 360 -27.64 -0.10 21.66
N SER A 361 -28.07 1.16 21.59
CA SER A 361 -28.90 1.79 22.60
C SER A 361 -30.32 2.12 22.11
N THR A 362 -30.56 2.23 20.79
CA THR A 362 -31.81 2.72 20.22
C THR A 362 -32.34 1.88 19.07
N VAL A 363 -33.65 1.93 18.90
CA VAL A 363 -34.40 1.41 17.74
C VAL A 363 -35.10 2.58 17.08
N GLU A 364 -34.74 2.90 15.86
CA GLU A 364 -35.34 3.98 15.09
C GLU A 364 -36.08 3.38 13.90
N VAL A 365 -37.28 3.84 13.62
CA VAL A 365 -38.13 3.36 12.54
C VAL A 365 -38.27 4.42 11.48
N PHE A 366 -38.13 4.05 10.22
CA PHE A 366 -38.16 4.94 9.06
C PHE A 366 -39.19 4.45 8.05
N TYR A 367 -39.86 5.39 7.41
CA TYR A 367 -40.73 5.15 6.27
C TYR A 367 -40.40 6.16 5.17
N GLY A 368 -40.13 5.68 3.95
CA GLY A 368 -39.77 6.56 2.83
C GLY A 368 -38.56 7.46 3.12
N GLY A 369 -37.59 6.97 3.93
CA GLY A 369 -36.40 7.72 4.33
C GLY A 369 -36.57 8.66 5.51
N ASN A 370 -37.82 8.90 5.99
CA ASN A 370 -38.10 9.76 7.12
C ASN A 370 -38.24 8.95 8.41
N ARG A 371 -37.61 9.41 9.51
CA ARG A 371 -37.77 8.81 10.83
C ARG A 371 -39.15 9.07 11.39
N ILE A 372 -39.92 8.02 11.63
CA ILE A 372 -41.32 8.11 12.12
C ILE A 372 -41.45 7.90 13.63
N CYS A 373 -40.55 7.10 14.25
CA CYS A 373 -40.46 6.98 15.71
C CYS A 373 -39.08 6.48 16.15
N SER A 374 -38.81 6.54 17.45
CA SER A 374 -37.60 6.08 18.08
C SER A 374 -37.89 5.53 19.48
N HIS A 375 -37.22 4.42 19.84
CA HIS A 375 -37.36 3.75 21.14
C HIS A 375 -36.01 3.44 21.75
N PRO A 376 -35.88 3.37 23.08
CA PRO A 376 -34.79 2.67 23.72
C PRO A 376 -34.80 1.19 23.30
N ARG A 377 -33.63 0.62 22.94
CA ARG A 377 -33.55 -0.79 22.60
C ARG A 377 -33.76 -1.65 23.82
N LEU A 378 -34.67 -2.62 23.71
CA LEU A 378 -34.97 -3.57 24.76
C LEU A 378 -34.02 -4.76 24.71
N TYR A 379 -33.63 -5.25 25.89
CA TYR A 379 -32.77 -6.41 26.08
C TYR A 379 -33.35 -7.36 27.12
N GLY A 380 -32.89 -8.61 27.10
CA GLY A 380 -33.26 -9.60 28.09
C GLY A 380 -34.40 -10.50 27.67
N ARG A 381 -35.51 -10.55 28.44
CA ARG A 381 -36.64 -11.46 28.20
C ARG A 381 -37.33 -11.15 26.88
N PHE A 382 -37.56 -12.16 26.05
CA PHE A 382 -38.25 -12.01 24.75
C PHE A 382 -39.70 -11.52 24.91
N ASN A 383 -40.25 -10.96 23.83
CA ASN A 383 -41.62 -10.48 23.73
C ASN A 383 -41.97 -9.29 24.63
N GLN A 384 -40.98 -8.51 25.07
CA GLN A 384 -41.26 -7.24 25.75
C GLN A 384 -41.77 -6.21 24.74
N TYR A 385 -42.49 -5.21 25.26
CA TYR A 385 -43.10 -4.13 24.51
C TYR A 385 -42.53 -2.77 24.93
N SER A 386 -42.08 -1.97 23.97
CA SER A 386 -41.82 -0.56 24.13
C SER A 386 -42.92 0.21 23.40
N THR A 387 -43.88 0.71 24.17
CA THR A 387 -45.06 1.40 23.63
C THR A 387 -45.03 2.89 23.98
N ILE A 388 -45.08 3.72 22.97
CA ILE A 388 -45.27 5.16 23.11
C ILE A 388 -46.78 5.43 22.91
N GLN A 389 -47.46 5.82 23.94
CA GLN A 389 -48.93 6.00 23.94
C GLN A 389 -49.40 7.02 22.87
N ALA A 390 -48.64 8.09 22.63
CA ALA A 390 -48.94 9.10 21.63
C ALA A 390 -49.02 8.55 20.17
N LEU A 391 -48.49 7.34 19.92
CA LEU A 391 -48.53 6.69 18.60
C LEU A 391 -49.76 5.79 18.39
N SER A 392 -50.63 5.68 19.41
CA SER A 392 -51.81 4.83 19.42
C SER A 392 -53.07 5.53 18.93
N LEU A 393 -53.95 4.78 18.28
CA LEU A 393 -55.28 5.20 17.88
C LEU A 393 -56.16 5.69 19.04
N ILE A 394 -55.89 5.25 20.26
CA ILE A 394 -56.71 5.54 21.45
C ILE A 394 -56.71 7.04 21.79
N HIS A 395 -55.63 7.76 21.51
CA HIS A 395 -55.58 9.20 21.70
C HIS A 395 -56.35 10.05 20.68
N ILE A 396 -56.78 9.45 19.55
CA ILE A 396 -57.58 10.11 18.55
C ILE A 396 -59.07 9.94 18.87
N SER A 397 -59.44 8.93 19.65
CA SER A 397 -60.83 8.62 20.03
C SER A 397 -61.31 9.25 21.32
N GLU A 398 -60.51 10.10 22.00
CA GLU A 398 -60.96 11.00 23.09
C GLU A 398 -60.88 12.47 22.69
N PRO A 399 -61.73 12.96 21.77
CA PRO A 399 -62.06 14.35 21.76
C PRO A 399 -63.31 14.55 22.63
N THR A 400 -63.10 15.21 23.76
CA THR A 400 -64.16 16.01 24.35
C THR A 400 -65.37 15.29 24.95
N ARG A 401 -65.18 14.64 26.10
CA ARG A 401 -66.30 14.48 27.06
C ARG A 401 -66.21 15.45 28.22
N LEU A 402 -65.84 16.69 27.99
CA LEU A 402 -65.75 17.74 29.02
C LEU A 402 -66.36 19.03 28.56
N ALA A 403 -67.50 18.99 27.88
CA ALA A 403 -68.32 20.17 27.66
C ALA A 403 -69.76 19.81 27.43
N LEU A 404 -70.42 19.20 28.42
CA LEU A 404 -71.91 19.17 28.54
C LEU A 404 -72.28 18.73 29.95
N ILE A 405 -72.00 19.55 30.97
CA ILE A 405 -72.75 19.66 32.21
C ILE A 405 -72.70 21.13 32.63
N SER A 406 -73.68 21.87 32.21
CA SER A 406 -74.19 23.04 32.89
C SER A 406 -75.69 23.08 32.66
#